data_9262be7c994a1b5222d771de105fd797
#
_entry.id   9262be7c994a1b5222d771de105fd797
#
_cell.length_a   1.000
_cell.length_b   1.000
_cell.length_c   1.000
_cell.angle_alpha   90.00
_cell.angle_beta   90.00
_cell.angle_gamma   90.00
#
_symmetry.space_group_name_H-M   'P 1'
#
loop_
_entity.id
_entity.type
_entity.pdbx_description
1 polymer ?
#
loop_
_entity_poly.entity_id
_entity_poly.type
_entity_poly.pdbx_seq_one_letter_code
_entity_poly.pdbx_strand_id
1 'polypeptide(L)'
;MLRNCSPYTFIILSFLALIMVGTLLLSLPFAHVSGGGFTFFEALFTATSAVTVTGLTVCDVHSTFSIYGEVIVLLLIQLGGLGILTLSSVIILLITKKISFYTKRLVSEGLNHEAKIDLYSHIKKVVFVVLLIEAIGAALLFFVFVGQYPWYKALYYGIFHSVSAFCNAGISLFRHSLEGYTMHWGMNIIISLLIIFGGLGFTAIIELYEYLIGKRRKISVNSKFSTLITLLLLGVGTFLFFILEYRYTGELTDGSVQQRLLVSFFHSASLRTAGFSTVSITGISGATALLCMLLMFIGASPNSTGSGIKTTTFGILYLGVRTSLLNKRYIEYSKRRISWQLFNKASTLVFIAFSYIMIMAILMMYFDRDKEPIKVLFELMSAFSTCGLSMGLTSSLSTPSQVILLITMFLGRVGPLTIVLAFSRERNVGKYKYPKENILIG
;
A
#
# COMPACT_ATOMS: atom_id res chain seq x y z
N MET A 1 19.93 -20.96 -13.90
CA MET A 1 20.05 -19.49 -13.89
C MET A 1 19.68 -18.83 -12.55
N LEU A 2 18.70 -19.32 -11.78
CA LEU A 2 18.22 -18.69 -10.53
C LEU A 2 19.15 -18.82 -9.29
N ARG A 3 20.18 -19.63 -9.35
CA ARG A 3 21.07 -19.94 -8.20
C ARG A 3 22.06 -18.80 -7.83
N ASN A 4 22.29 -17.84 -8.71
CA ASN A 4 23.26 -16.74 -8.54
C ASN A 4 22.61 -15.34 -8.48
N CYS A 5 21.26 -15.24 -8.45
CA CYS A 5 20.57 -13.95 -8.36
C CYS A 5 20.57 -13.43 -6.92
N SER A 6 20.74 -12.12 -6.77
CA SER A 6 20.57 -11.50 -5.45
C SER A 6 19.11 -11.67 -4.96
N PRO A 7 18.86 -11.72 -3.64
CA PRO A 7 17.50 -11.74 -3.10
C PRO A 7 16.59 -10.66 -3.67
N TYR A 8 17.13 -9.48 -3.82
CA TYR A 8 16.40 -8.30 -4.34
C TYR A 8 16.03 -8.47 -5.81
N THR A 9 16.94 -8.98 -6.64
CA THR A 9 16.66 -9.28 -8.06
C THR A 9 15.58 -10.33 -8.21
N PHE A 10 15.55 -11.35 -7.35
CA PHE A 10 14.51 -12.37 -7.35
C PHE A 10 13.11 -11.78 -7.09
N ILE A 11 13.00 -10.86 -6.11
CA ILE A 11 11.73 -10.15 -5.82
C ILE A 11 11.26 -9.38 -7.05
N ILE A 12 12.13 -8.57 -7.65
CA ILE A 12 11.82 -7.77 -8.85
C ILE A 12 11.29 -8.66 -9.98
N LEU A 13 12.02 -9.73 -10.30
CA LEU A 13 11.64 -10.65 -11.38
C LEU A 13 10.31 -11.37 -11.11
N SER A 14 10.05 -11.72 -9.85
CA SER A 14 8.80 -12.38 -9.46
C SER A 14 7.58 -11.46 -9.64
N PHE A 15 7.71 -10.17 -9.27
CA PHE A 15 6.65 -9.19 -9.53
C PHE A 15 6.43 -8.96 -11.02
N LEU A 16 7.50 -8.81 -11.80
CA LEU A 16 7.40 -8.66 -13.25
C LEU A 16 6.75 -9.89 -13.92
N ALA A 17 7.14 -11.09 -13.51
CA ALA A 17 6.54 -12.33 -14.02
C ALA A 17 5.02 -12.39 -13.71
N LEU A 18 4.62 -12.02 -12.49
CA LEU A 18 3.21 -12.01 -12.11
C LEU A 18 2.41 -10.94 -12.88
N ILE A 19 2.97 -9.77 -13.10
CA ILE A 19 2.37 -8.72 -13.95
C ILE A 19 2.19 -9.22 -15.38
N MET A 20 3.22 -9.83 -15.97
CA MET A 20 3.13 -10.36 -17.34
C MET A 20 2.09 -11.48 -17.47
N VAL A 21 2.03 -12.42 -16.52
CA VAL A 21 0.99 -13.45 -16.50
C VAL A 21 -0.39 -12.84 -16.34
N GLY A 22 -0.56 -11.88 -15.43
CA GLY A 22 -1.82 -11.16 -15.26
C GLY A 22 -2.25 -10.41 -16.51
N THR A 23 -1.30 -9.73 -17.18
CA THR A 23 -1.56 -9.03 -18.45
C THR A 23 -2.05 -10.00 -19.53
N LEU A 24 -1.37 -11.14 -19.70
CA LEU A 24 -1.76 -12.15 -20.68
C LEU A 24 -3.16 -12.71 -20.38
N LEU A 25 -3.46 -13.03 -19.12
CA LEU A 25 -4.78 -13.54 -18.72
C LEU A 25 -5.89 -12.50 -18.94
N LEU A 26 -5.62 -11.22 -18.58
CA LEU A 26 -6.57 -10.13 -18.81
C LEU A 26 -6.72 -9.74 -20.28
N SER A 27 -5.78 -10.05 -21.15
CA SER A 27 -5.87 -9.81 -22.59
C SER A 27 -6.72 -10.85 -23.34
N LEU A 28 -7.11 -11.95 -22.68
CA LEU A 28 -7.89 -13.03 -23.33
C LEU A 28 -9.36 -12.61 -23.53
N PRO A 29 -10.01 -13.00 -24.64
CA PRO A 29 -11.36 -12.55 -24.97
C PRO A 29 -12.43 -12.86 -23.91
N PHE A 30 -12.27 -13.92 -23.13
CA PHE A 30 -13.24 -14.29 -22.08
C PHE A 30 -13.16 -13.37 -20.85
N ALA A 31 -12.05 -12.62 -20.70
CA ALA A 31 -11.85 -11.74 -19.56
C ALA A 31 -12.62 -10.41 -19.67
N HIS A 32 -13.12 -10.06 -20.85
CA HIS A 32 -13.82 -8.80 -21.07
C HIS A 32 -15.28 -9.01 -21.50
N VAL A 33 -16.07 -7.96 -21.33
CA VAL A 33 -17.43 -7.88 -21.89
C VAL A 33 -17.30 -7.60 -23.40
N SER A 34 -17.96 -8.41 -24.23
CA SER A 34 -17.90 -8.32 -25.69
C SER A 34 -18.32 -6.93 -26.19
N GLY A 35 -17.49 -6.28 -27.02
CA GLY A 35 -17.81 -5.03 -27.71
C GLY A 35 -16.92 -3.82 -27.43
N GLY A 36 -15.99 -3.86 -26.49
CA GLY A 36 -15.02 -2.80 -26.20
C GLY A 36 -13.66 -3.09 -26.85
N GLY A 37 -13.04 -2.09 -27.48
CA GLY A 37 -11.68 -2.15 -28.02
C GLY A 37 -10.63 -2.16 -26.90
N PHE A 38 -10.65 -3.16 -26.02
CA PHE A 38 -9.72 -3.29 -24.90
C PHE A 38 -8.31 -3.56 -25.41
N THR A 39 -7.37 -2.72 -25.04
CA THR A 39 -6.00 -2.76 -25.54
C THR A 39 -5.07 -3.57 -24.62
N PHE A 40 -3.99 -4.10 -25.19
CA PHE A 40 -2.94 -4.75 -24.38
C PHE A 40 -2.34 -3.82 -23.32
N PHE A 41 -2.29 -2.51 -23.60
CA PHE A 41 -1.79 -1.53 -22.64
C PHE A 41 -2.72 -1.37 -21.44
N GLU A 42 -4.04 -1.36 -21.64
CA GLU A 42 -5.02 -1.33 -20.55
C GLU A 42 -4.95 -2.59 -19.70
N ALA A 43 -4.74 -3.77 -20.33
CA ALA A 43 -4.48 -5.01 -19.61
C ALA A 43 -3.21 -4.92 -18.75
N LEU A 44 -2.12 -4.39 -19.31
CA LEU A 44 -0.85 -4.21 -18.60
C LEU A 44 -0.99 -3.24 -17.42
N PHE A 45 -1.68 -2.12 -17.63
CA PHE A 45 -1.92 -1.12 -16.59
C PHE A 45 -2.75 -1.70 -15.45
N THR A 46 -3.86 -2.37 -15.77
CA THR A 46 -4.75 -2.99 -14.78
C THR A 46 -4.05 -4.15 -14.04
N ALA A 47 -3.33 -5.02 -14.74
CA ALA A 47 -2.55 -6.09 -14.13
C ALA A 47 -1.47 -5.54 -13.19
N THR A 48 -0.76 -4.47 -13.61
CA THR A 48 0.24 -3.81 -12.77
C THR A 48 -0.42 -3.22 -11.53
N SER A 49 -1.52 -2.49 -11.69
CA SER A 49 -2.26 -1.90 -10.58
C SER A 49 -2.78 -2.95 -9.59
N ALA A 50 -3.32 -4.07 -10.09
CA ALA A 50 -3.80 -5.18 -9.26
C ALA A 50 -2.66 -5.87 -8.50
N VAL A 51 -1.55 -6.20 -9.17
CA VAL A 51 -0.38 -6.89 -8.58
C VAL A 51 0.37 -5.98 -7.59
N THR A 52 0.51 -4.70 -7.91
CA THR A 52 1.13 -3.73 -7.00
C THR A 52 0.17 -3.27 -5.91
N VAL A 53 -1.10 -3.70 -6.01
CA VAL A 53 -2.16 -3.33 -5.05
C VAL A 53 -2.30 -1.82 -4.96
N THR A 54 -2.41 -1.16 -6.12
CA THR A 54 -2.46 0.30 -6.20
C THR A 54 -3.89 0.82 -6.30
N GLY A 55 -4.70 0.30 -7.26
CA GLY A 55 -6.07 0.74 -7.46
C GLY A 55 -6.27 1.81 -8.53
N LEU A 56 -5.21 2.39 -9.10
CA LEU A 56 -5.34 3.26 -10.27
C LEU A 56 -5.75 2.44 -11.49
N THR A 57 -6.72 2.92 -12.24
CA THR A 57 -7.22 2.26 -13.46
C THR A 57 -7.38 3.27 -14.58
N VAL A 58 -7.12 2.85 -15.82
CA VAL A 58 -7.40 3.62 -17.03
C VAL A 58 -8.77 3.29 -17.61
N CYS A 59 -9.38 2.20 -17.16
CA CYS A 59 -10.72 1.76 -17.53
C CYS A 59 -11.54 1.41 -16.28
N ASP A 60 -12.85 1.46 -16.38
CA ASP A 60 -13.75 1.03 -15.31
C ASP A 60 -13.78 -0.51 -15.25
N VAL A 61 -13.36 -1.07 -14.12
CA VAL A 61 -13.22 -2.53 -13.95
C VAL A 61 -14.55 -3.26 -14.16
N HIS A 62 -15.64 -2.74 -13.59
CA HIS A 62 -16.94 -3.43 -13.66
C HIS A 62 -17.58 -3.41 -15.07
N SER A 63 -17.43 -2.32 -15.81
CA SER A 63 -18.00 -2.23 -17.16
C SER A 63 -17.14 -2.87 -18.24
N THR A 64 -15.82 -3.03 -17.98
CA THR A 64 -14.86 -3.54 -18.97
C THR A 64 -14.66 -5.05 -18.85
N PHE A 65 -14.56 -5.56 -17.62
CA PHE A 65 -14.25 -6.97 -17.40
C PHE A 65 -15.51 -7.83 -17.21
N SER A 66 -15.45 -9.06 -17.70
CA SER A 66 -16.41 -10.10 -17.36
C SER A 66 -16.18 -10.58 -15.91
N ILE A 67 -17.09 -11.37 -15.38
CA ILE A 67 -16.93 -12.03 -14.07
C ILE A 67 -15.58 -12.79 -14.00
N TYR A 68 -15.13 -13.41 -15.09
CA TYR A 68 -13.84 -14.11 -15.15
C TYR A 68 -12.68 -13.11 -15.05
N GLY A 69 -12.77 -11.97 -15.73
CA GLY A 69 -11.78 -10.89 -15.63
C GLY A 69 -11.72 -10.28 -14.23
N GLU A 70 -12.86 -10.02 -13.61
CA GLU A 70 -12.94 -9.52 -12.22
C GLU A 70 -12.30 -10.52 -11.23
N VAL A 71 -12.53 -11.84 -11.40
CA VAL A 71 -11.90 -12.89 -10.59
C VAL A 71 -10.38 -12.94 -10.81
N ILE A 72 -9.90 -12.76 -12.04
CA ILE A 72 -8.47 -12.67 -12.33
C ILE A 72 -7.87 -11.46 -11.60
N VAL A 73 -8.51 -10.29 -11.67
CA VAL A 73 -8.10 -9.08 -10.94
C VAL A 73 -8.04 -9.35 -9.43
N LEU A 74 -9.06 -9.99 -8.87
CA LEU A 74 -9.10 -10.35 -7.44
C LEU A 74 -7.95 -11.28 -7.04
N LEU A 75 -7.65 -12.29 -7.85
CA LEU A 75 -6.51 -13.18 -7.61
C LEU A 75 -5.17 -12.44 -7.69
N LEU A 76 -5.00 -11.52 -8.65
CA LEU A 76 -3.80 -10.70 -8.75
C LEU A 76 -3.63 -9.78 -7.54
N ILE A 77 -4.73 -9.19 -7.02
CA ILE A 77 -4.73 -8.40 -5.78
C ILE A 77 -4.29 -9.27 -4.60
N GLN A 78 -4.86 -10.47 -4.45
CA GLN A 78 -4.53 -11.37 -3.34
C GLN A 78 -3.05 -11.79 -3.37
N LEU A 79 -2.55 -12.17 -4.55
CA LEU A 79 -1.16 -12.57 -4.75
C LEU A 79 -0.19 -11.40 -4.51
N GLY A 80 -0.53 -10.21 -4.99
CA GLY A 80 0.24 -8.99 -4.79
C GLY A 80 0.21 -8.50 -3.34
N GLY A 81 -0.95 -8.56 -2.68
CA GLY A 81 -1.18 -8.11 -1.31
C GLY A 81 -0.43 -8.94 -0.27
N LEU A 82 -0.49 -10.26 -0.37
CA LEU A 82 0.27 -11.17 0.49
C LEU A 82 1.79 -11.00 0.35
N GLY A 83 2.23 -10.38 -0.75
CA GLY A 83 3.64 -10.23 -1.07
C GLY A 83 4.25 -11.52 -1.63
N ILE A 84 5.03 -11.39 -2.67
CA ILE A 84 5.59 -12.54 -3.40
C ILE A 84 6.52 -13.39 -2.51
N LEU A 85 7.18 -12.79 -1.52
CA LEU A 85 8.01 -13.54 -0.58
C LEU A 85 7.19 -14.54 0.26
N THR A 86 6.03 -14.12 0.73
CA THR A 86 5.12 -15.00 1.47
C THR A 86 4.58 -16.08 0.53
N LEU A 87 4.19 -15.68 -0.68
CA LEU A 87 3.60 -16.57 -1.66
C LEU A 87 4.61 -17.57 -2.24
N SER A 88 5.80 -17.11 -2.62
CA SER A 88 6.87 -18.01 -3.09
C SER A 88 7.30 -19.01 -2.00
N SER A 89 7.32 -18.57 -0.76
CA SER A 89 7.58 -19.45 0.38
C SER A 89 6.46 -20.48 0.57
N VAL A 90 5.19 -20.09 0.41
CA VAL A 90 4.03 -21.00 0.46
C VAL A 90 4.11 -22.03 -0.68
N ILE A 91 4.37 -21.59 -1.93
CA ILE A 91 4.50 -22.48 -3.10
C ILE A 91 5.64 -23.45 -2.90
N ILE A 92 6.83 -23.00 -2.48
CA ILE A 92 7.98 -23.86 -2.22
C ILE A 92 7.65 -24.89 -1.15
N LEU A 93 6.91 -24.50 -0.11
CA LEU A 93 6.49 -25.38 0.98
C LEU A 93 5.51 -26.46 0.52
N LEU A 94 4.56 -26.11 -0.35
CA LEU A 94 3.59 -27.06 -0.90
C LEU A 94 4.28 -28.11 -1.79
N ILE A 95 5.31 -27.68 -2.57
CA ILE A 95 6.00 -28.55 -3.52
C ILE A 95 7.09 -29.40 -2.84
N THR A 96 7.90 -28.82 -1.96
CA THR A 96 9.14 -29.47 -1.48
C THR A 96 9.09 -29.94 -0.04
N LYS A 97 8.09 -29.52 0.75
CA LYS A 97 8.00 -29.75 2.21
C LYS A 97 9.29 -29.36 3.00
N LYS A 98 10.30 -28.80 2.33
CA LYS A 98 11.58 -28.36 2.92
C LYS A 98 11.90 -26.94 2.40
N ILE A 99 12.25 -26.05 3.31
CA ILE A 99 12.71 -24.71 2.95
C ILE A 99 14.21 -24.77 2.71
N SER A 100 14.68 -24.41 1.51
CA SER A 100 16.10 -24.24 1.21
C SER A 100 16.71 -23.16 2.12
N PHE A 101 18.00 -23.30 2.45
CA PHE A 101 18.76 -22.28 3.20
C PHE A 101 18.73 -20.91 2.49
N TYR A 102 18.71 -20.91 1.17
CA TYR A 102 18.56 -19.72 0.33
C TYR A 102 17.21 -19.03 0.54
N THR A 103 16.11 -19.77 0.55
CA THR A 103 14.78 -19.24 0.81
C THR A 103 14.64 -18.70 2.22
N LYS A 104 15.27 -19.35 3.23
CA LYS A 104 15.31 -18.82 4.60
C LYS A 104 15.99 -17.46 4.66
N ARG A 105 17.09 -17.27 3.93
CA ARG A 105 17.82 -15.99 3.87
C ARG A 105 16.99 -14.92 3.16
N LEU A 106 16.34 -15.23 2.04
CA LEU A 106 15.46 -14.32 1.31
C LEU A 106 14.34 -13.76 2.18
N VAL A 107 13.66 -14.64 2.90
CA VAL A 107 12.51 -14.24 3.73
C VAL A 107 12.96 -13.55 5.01
N SER A 108 14.09 -13.94 5.62
CA SER A 108 14.62 -13.27 6.80
C SER A 108 15.11 -11.85 6.48
N GLU A 109 15.69 -11.62 5.32
CA GLU A 109 16.07 -10.28 4.85
C GLU A 109 14.85 -9.41 4.54
N GLY A 110 13.81 -9.97 3.91
CA GLY A 110 12.55 -9.28 3.62
C GLY A 110 11.71 -8.98 4.87
N LEU A 111 11.80 -9.82 5.89
CA LEU A 111 11.06 -9.65 7.15
C LEU A 111 11.83 -8.88 8.23
N ASN A 112 13.10 -8.49 7.99
CA ASN A 112 13.96 -7.83 8.98
C ASN A 112 14.03 -8.55 10.34
N HIS A 113 14.01 -9.88 10.37
CA HIS A 113 13.98 -10.66 11.60
C HIS A 113 15.30 -11.37 11.87
N GLU A 114 15.94 -11.00 12.96
CA GLU A 114 17.13 -11.68 13.52
C GLU A 114 16.80 -13.00 14.27
N ALA A 115 15.56 -13.46 14.30
CA ALA A 115 15.15 -14.56 15.15
C ALA A 115 15.14 -15.90 14.41
N LYS A 116 15.59 -16.96 15.11
CA LYS A 116 15.41 -18.40 14.83
C LYS A 116 13.91 -18.80 14.82
N ILE A 117 13.05 -18.06 14.11
CA ILE A 117 11.63 -18.38 13.99
C ILE A 117 11.55 -19.52 12.98
N ASP A 118 10.76 -20.53 13.28
CA ASP A 118 10.33 -21.51 12.31
C ASP A 118 9.50 -20.76 11.25
N LEU A 119 10.19 -20.39 10.17
CA LEU A 119 9.67 -19.59 9.08
C LEU A 119 8.39 -20.20 8.49
N TYR A 120 8.32 -21.53 8.47
CA TYR A 120 7.16 -22.28 8.02
C TYR A 120 5.92 -21.99 8.88
N SER A 121 6.07 -22.12 10.19
CA SER A 121 4.97 -21.86 11.12
C SER A 121 4.51 -20.40 11.04
N HIS A 122 5.46 -19.46 10.87
CA HIS A 122 5.12 -18.04 10.74
C HIS A 122 4.30 -17.75 9.46
N ILE A 123 4.74 -18.25 8.30
CA ILE A 123 4.04 -18.06 7.03
C ILE A 123 2.64 -18.68 7.07
N LYS A 124 2.51 -19.90 7.60
CA LYS A 124 1.20 -20.55 7.76
C LYS A 124 0.25 -19.73 8.63
N LYS A 125 0.76 -19.15 9.72
CA LYS A 125 -0.04 -18.24 10.58
C LYS A 125 -0.45 -16.98 9.85
N VAL A 126 0.45 -16.36 9.05
CA VAL A 126 0.13 -15.17 8.24
C VAL A 126 -1.03 -15.49 7.31
N VAL A 127 -0.91 -16.54 6.48
CA VAL A 127 -1.95 -16.90 5.51
C VAL A 127 -3.28 -17.21 6.21
N PHE A 128 -3.24 -17.97 7.32
CA PHE A 128 -4.45 -18.28 8.08
C PHE A 128 -5.14 -17.03 8.62
N VAL A 129 -4.38 -16.11 9.24
CA VAL A 129 -4.93 -14.88 9.82
C VAL A 129 -5.48 -13.97 8.75
N VAL A 130 -4.82 -13.85 7.59
CA VAL A 130 -5.30 -13.07 6.44
C VAL A 130 -6.64 -13.61 5.97
N LEU A 131 -6.70 -14.90 5.61
CA LEU A 131 -7.94 -15.53 5.13
C LEU A 131 -9.08 -15.46 6.16
N LEU A 132 -8.76 -15.54 7.44
CA LEU A 132 -9.75 -15.40 8.52
C LEU A 132 -10.33 -13.98 8.57
N ILE A 133 -9.49 -12.94 8.51
CA ILE A 133 -9.94 -11.54 8.53
C ILE A 133 -10.75 -11.22 7.27
N GLU A 134 -10.30 -11.68 6.10
CA GLU A 134 -11.00 -11.51 4.83
C GLU A 134 -12.36 -12.22 4.85
N ALA A 135 -12.44 -13.44 5.40
CA ALA A 135 -13.71 -14.18 5.52
C ALA A 135 -14.69 -13.47 6.46
N ILE A 136 -14.21 -12.97 7.61
CA ILE A 136 -15.05 -12.18 8.53
C ILE A 136 -15.54 -10.90 7.85
N GLY A 137 -14.65 -10.18 7.16
CA GLY A 137 -14.98 -8.97 6.41
C GLY A 137 -16.03 -9.25 5.32
N ALA A 138 -15.82 -10.31 4.54
CA ALA A 138 -16.78 -10.75 3.51
C ALA A 138 -18.16 -11.09 4.09
N ALA A 139 -18.20 -11.79 5.23
CA ALA A 139 -19.46 -12.11 5.90
C ALA A 139 -20.18 -10.84 6.40
N LEU A 140 -19.44 -9.89 6.99
CA LEU A 140 -20.03 -8.63 7.44
C LEU A 140 -20.54 -7.78 6.26
N LEU A 141 -19.78 -7.69 5.16
CA LEU A 141 -20.18 -6.98 3.95
C LEU A 141 -21.37 -7.67 3.25
N PHE A 142 -21.45 -8.99 3.29
CA PHE A 142 -22.60 -9.73 2.79
C PHE A 142 -23.91 -9.23 3.43
N PHE A 143 -23.95 -9.04 4.76
CA PHE A 143 -25.12 -8.50 5.44
C PHE A 143 -25.44 -7.05 5.05
N VAL A 144 -24.45 -6.26 4.65
CA VAL A 144 -24.68 -4.91 4.12
C VAL A 144 -25.33 -4.97 2.73
N PHE A 145 -24.88 -5.91 1.88
CA PHE A 145 -25.32 -5.99 0.50
C PHE A 145 -26.60 -6.81 0.29
N VAL A 146 -26.92 -7.77 1.16
CA VAL A 146 -28.08 -8.68 0.98
C VAL A 146 -29.43 -7.96 0.94
N GLY A 147 -29.52 -6.76 1.53
CA GLY A 147 -30.71 -5.92 1.46
C GLY A 147 -30.92 -5.18 0.13
N GLN A 148 -29.87 -5.12 -0.72
CA GLN A 148 -29.85 -4.37 -1.96
C GLN A 148 -29.68 -5.25 -3.22
N TYR A 149 -29.06 -6.41 -3.07
CA TYR A 149 -28.72 -7.33 -4.16
C TYR A 149 -29.18 -8.76 -3.86
N PRO A 150 -29.42 -9.60 -4.89
CA PRO A 150 -29.62 -11.04 -4.70
C PRO A 150 -28.47 -11.67 -3.92
N TRP A 151 -28.75 -12.67 -3.08
CA TRP A 151 -27.78 -13.25 -2.15
C TRP A 151 -26.45 -13.67 -2.79
N TYR A 152 -26.45 -14.20 -4.01
CA TYR A 152 -25.24 -14.62 -4.73
C TYR A 152 -24.37 -13.42 -5.18
N LYS A 153 -25.01 -12.31 -5.60
CA LYS A 153 -24.29 -11.06 -5.91
C LYS A 153 -23.77 -10.38 -4.64
N ALA A 154 -24.58 -10.38 -3.58
CA ALA A 154 -24.18 -9.85 -2.28
C ALA A 154 -22.96 -10.58 -1.72
N LEU A 155 -22.92 -11.93 -1.84
CA LEU A 155 -21.76 -12.73 -1.45
C LEU A 155 -20.53 -12.40 -2.30
N TYR A 156 -20.69 -12.31 -3.60
CA TYR A 156 -19.62 -11.98 -4.53
C TYR A 156 -19.03 -10.59 -4.25
N TYR A 157 -19.85 -9.57 -4.10
CA TYR A 157 -19.43 -8.21 -3.77
C TYR A 157 -18.79 -8.15 -2.38
N GLY A 158 -19.31 -8.90 -1.40
CA GLY A 158 -18.72 -9.00 -0.07
C GLY A 158 -17.32 -9.57 -0.10
N ILE A 159 -17.08 -10.67 -0.82
CA ILE A 159 -15.77 -11.30 -0.96
C ILE A 159 -14.81 -10.33 -1.69
N PHE A 160 -15.22 -9.78 -2.84
CA PHE A 160 -14.36 -8.91 -3.63
C PHE A 160 -13.90 -7.68 -2.84
N HIS A 161 -14.84 -6.95 -2.22
CA HIS A 161 -14.49 -5.75 -1.47
C HIS A 161 -13.75 -6.05 -0.17
N SER A 162 -14.00 -7.19 0.47
CA SER A 162 -13.23 -7.61 1.65
C SER A 162 -11.76 -7.85 1.31
N VAL A 163 -11.48 -8.62 0.26
CA VAL A 163 -10.11 -8.89 -0.21
C VAL A 163 -9.44 -7.60 -0.68
N SER A 164 -10.13 -6.80 -1.51
CA SER A 164 -9.61 -5.55 -2.02
C SER A 164 -9.27 -4.56 -0.89
N ALA A 165 -10.11 -4.46 0.14
CA ALA A 165 -9.92 -3.57 1.28
C ALA A 165 -8.80 -4.07 2.21
N PHE A 166 -8.76 -5.35 2.55
CA PHE A 166 -7.71 -5.91 3.38
C PHE A 166 -6.33 -5.86 2.70
N CYS A 167 -6.29 -6.16 1.40
CA CYS A 167 -5.07 -6.03 0.61
C CYS A 167 -4.67 -4.57 0.36
N ASN A 168 -5.51 -3.60 0.69
CA ASN A 168 -5.31 -2.17 0.40
C ASN A 168 -5.21 -1.89 -1.11
N ALA A 169 -6.06 -2.52 -1.93
CA ALA A 169 -6.00 -2.42 -3.38
C ALA A 169 -6.87 -1.30 -3.97
N GLY A 170 -7.92 -0.86 -3.28
CA GLY A 170 -8.80 0.23 -3.74
C GLY A 170 -9.62 -0.06 -4.98
N ILE A 171 -9.51 -1.24 -5.56
CA ILE A 171 -10.32 -1.65 -6.72
C ILE A 171 -11.71 -2.01 -6.24
N SER A 172 -12.73 -1.37 -6.82
CA SER A 172 -14.13 -1.58 -6.54
C SER A 172 -14.86 -2.13 -7.77
N LEU A 173 -15.90 -2.92 -7.55
CA LEU A 173 -16.87 -3.33 -8.58
C LEU A 173 -17.97 -2.28 -8.78
N PHE A 174 -17.90 -1.13 -8.13
CA PHE A 174 -18.80 -0.01 -8.33
C PHE A 174 -18.10 1.10 -9.11
N ARG A 175 -18.82 1.71 -10.07
CA ARG A 175 -18.29 2.71 -11.00
C ARG A 175 -17.61 3.92 -10.31
N HIS A 176 -18.16 4.34 -9.17
CA HIS A 176 -17.68 5.48 -8.39
C HIS A 176 -17.18 5.04 -7.02
N SER A 177 -16.35 3.97 -6.97
CA SER A 177 -15.84 3.42 -5.72
C SER A 177 -16.99 3.15 -4.72
N LEU A 178 -16.97 3.74 -3.53
CA LEU A 178 -17.98 3.56 -2.49
C LEU A 178 -18.83 4.82 -2.27
N GLU A 179 -18.91 5.75 -3.25
CA GLU A 179 -19.68 7.00 -3.12
C GLU A 179 -21.17 6.74 -2.84
N GLY A 180 -21.75 5.66 -3.38
CA GLY A 180 -23.13 5.25 -3.05
C GLY A 180 -23.37 4.85 -1.58
N TYR A 181 -22.30 4.70 -0.78
CA TYR A 181 -22.35 4.27 0.63
C TYR A 181 -21.78 5.33 1.58
N THR A 182 -21.69 6.59 1.17
CA THR A 182 -21.11 7.71 1.95
C THR A 182 -21.68 7.76 3.37
N MET A 183 -23.00 7.64 3.52
CA MET A 183 -23.71 7.76 4.81
C MET A 183 -23.95 6.40 5.49
N HIS A 184 -23.47 5.30 4.90
CA HIS A 184 -23.74 3.96 5.45
C HIS A 184 -22.67 3.56 6.48
N TRP A 185 -23.00 3.66 7.77
CA TRP A 185 -22.08 3.37 8.89
C TRP A 185 -21.40 2.02 8.81
N GLY A 186 -22.17 0.95 8.57
CA GLY A 186 -21.63 -0.42 8.48
C GLY A 186 -20.56 -0.54 7.40
N MET A 187 -20.83 -0.04 6.19
CA MET A 187 -19.88 -0.07 5.08
C MET A 187 -18.59 0.67 5.41
N ASN A 188 -18.71 1.92 5.87
CA ASN A 188 -17.56 2.75 6.21
C ASN A 188 -16.68 2.12 7.31
N ILE A 189 -17.28 1.61 8.38
CA ILE A 189 -16.53 1.02 9.49
C ILE A 189 -15.87 -0.29 9.07
N ILE A 190 -16.61 -1.21 8.41
CA ILE A 190 -16.06 -2.52 8.01
C ILE A 190 -14.88 -2.35 7.07
N ILE A 191 -15.03 -1.53 6.01
CA ILE A 191 -13.95 -1.28 5.05
C ILE A 191 -12.76 -0.58 5.74
N SER A 192 -12.99 0.44 6.57
CA SER A 192 -11.91 1.11 7.31
C SER A 192 -11.13 0.16 8.21
N LEU A 193 -11.82 -0.74 8.91
CA LEU A 193 -11.17 -1.74 9.77
C LEU A 193 -10.35 -2.74 8.95
N LEU A 194 -10.86 -3.22 7.82
CA LEU A 194 -10.11 -4.10 6.91
C LEU A 194 -8.83 -3.43 6.42
N ILE A 195 -8.92 -2.16 5.98
CA ILE A 195 -7.78 -1.34 5.55
C ILE A 195 -6.75 -1.19 6.68
N ILE A 196 -7.21 -0.84 7.89
CA ILE A 196 -6.33 -0.66 9.05
C ILE A 196 -5.62 -1.97 9.39
N PHE A 197 -6.33 -3.10 9.44
CA PHE A 197 -5.72 -4.40 9.70
C PHE A 197 -4.73 -4.79 8.60
N GLY A 198 -5.07 -4.64 7.33
CA GLY A 198 -4.14 -4.88 6.22
C GLY A 198 -2.86 -4.03 6.33
N GLY A 199 -3.01 -2.75 6.71
CA GLY A 199 -1.91 -1.78 6.85
C GLY A 199 -1.08 -1.87 8.13
N LEU A 200 -1.52 -2.58 9.19
CA LEU A 200 -0.79 -2.70 10.46
C LEU A 200 0.46 -3.57 10.40
N GLY A 201 0.51 -4.49 9.43
CA GLY A 201 1.59 -5.47 9.26
C GLY A 201 1.30 -6.81 9.92
N PHE A 202 1.57 -7.88 9.17
CA PHE A 202 1.24 -9.26 9.58
C PHE A 202 1.86 -9.66 10.92
N THR A 203 3.10 -9.22 11.17
CA THR A 203 3.78 -9.48 12.45
C THR A 203 3.05 -8.85 13.63
N ALA A 204 2.59 -7.61 13.49
CA ALA A 204 1.85 -6.90 14.53
C ALA A 204 0.51 -7.56 14.82
N ILE A 205 -0.20 -7.99 13.78
CA ILE A 205 -1.50 -8.68 13.90
C ILE A 205 -1.32 -10.02 14.61
N ILE A 206 -0.32 -10.83 14.22
CA ILE A 206 -0.04 -12.13 14.86
C ILE A 206 0.35 -11.93 16.31
N GLU A 207 1.20 -10.95 16.63
CA GLU A 207 1.60 -10.65 17.99
C GLU A 207 0.41 -10.20 18.86
N LEU A 208 -0.49 -9.39 18.30
CA LEU A 208 -1.70 -8.96 18.97
C LEU A 208 -2.65 -10.14 19.22
N TYR A 209 -2.85 -10.99 18.22
CA TYR A 209 -3.65 -12.21 18.36
C TYR A 209 -3.07 -13.15 19.43
N GLU A 210 -1.76 -13.44 19.38
CA GLU A 210 -1.08 -14.28 20.39
C GLU A 210 -1.12 -13.68 21.81
N TYR A 211 -1.12 -12.34 21.90
CA TYR A 211 -1.28 -11.64 23.17
C TYR A 211 -2.69 -11.77 23.74
N LEU A 212 -3.72 -11.59 22.90
CA LEU A 212 -5.13 -11.70 23.31
C LEU A 212 -5.51 -13.10 23.78
N ILE A 213 -4.98 -14.15 23.14
CA ILE A 213 -5.22 -15.54 23.55
C ILE A 213 -4.27 -16.05 24.66
N GLY A 214 -3.46 -15.14 25.24
CA GLY A 214 -2.57 -15.46 26.36
C GLY A 214 -1.32 -16.28 26.01
N LYS A 215 -1.07 -16.56 24.72
CA LYS A 215 0.14 -17.28 24.26
C LYS A 215 1.40 -16.44 24.33
N ARG A 216 1.28 -15.12 24.37
CA ARG A 216 2.39 -14.19 24.44
C ARG A 216 2.18 -13.18 25.56
N ARG A 217 3.23 -12.95 26.36
CA ARG A 217 3.16 -12.02 27.51
C ARG A 217 3.46 -10.55 27.15
N LYS A 218 4.13 -10.27 26.02
CA LYS A 218 4.54 -8.90 25.63
C LYS A 218 4.54 -8.76 24.11
N ILE A 219 4.03 -7.65 23.62
CA ILE A 219 4.11 -7.21 22.22
C ILE A 219 5.49 -6.61 21.97
N SER A 220 6.11 -6.85 20.82
CA SER A 220 7.42 -6.31 20.44
C SER A 220 7.41 -4.78 20.37
N VAL A 221 8.59 -4.18 20.60
CA VAL A 221 8.74 -2.71 20.51
C VAL A 221 8.42 -2.21 19.10
N ASN A 222 8.80 -2.97 18.07
CA ASN A 222 8.51 -2.62 16.68
C ASN A 222 7.00 -2.58 16.41
N SER A 223 6.24 -3.60 16.84
CA SER A 223 4.79 -3.65 16.67
C SER A 223 4.09 -2.54 17.45
N LYS A 224 4.52 -2.25 18.69
CA LYS A 224 3.99 -1.11 19.46
C LYS A 224 4.24 0.23 18.76
N PHE A 225 5.45 0.40 18.24
CA PHE A 225 5.86 1.64 17.57
C PHE A 225 5.07 1.85 16.27
N SER A 226 4.96 0.83 15.42
CA SER A 226 4.19 0.91 14.18
C SER A 226 2.71 1.15 14.45
N THR A 227 2.12 0.49 15.45
CA THR A 227 0.71 0.70 15.83
C THR A 227 0.46 2.11 16.37
N LEU A 228 1.37 2.61 17.23
CA LEU A 228 1.26 3.97 17.77
C LEU A 228 1.28 5.03 16.64
N ILE A 229 2.25 4.94 15.72
CA ILE A 229 2.34 5.88 14.59
C ILE A 229 1.12 5.75 13.69
N THR A 230 0.63 4.53 13.47
CA THR A 230 -0.60 4.27 12.71
C THR A 230 -1.80 5.01 13.33
N LEU A 231 -2.03 4.84 14.63
CA LEU A 231 -3.14 5.48 15.33
C LEU A 231 -3.01 7.02 15.35
N LEU A 232 -1.78 7.52 15.53
CA LEU A 232 -1.50 8.95 15.49
C LEU A 232 -1.84 9.54 14.11
N LEU A 233 -1.34 8.91 13.03
CA LEU A 233 -1.62 9.37 11.66
C LEU A 233 -3.11 9.27 11.32
N LEU A 234 -3.79 8.23 11.78
CA LEU A 234 -5.23 8.08 11.60
C LEU A 234 -6.01 9.21 12.30
N GLY A 235 -5.68 9.50 13.56
CA GLY A 235 -6.32 10.56 14.34
C GLY A 235 -6.06 11.95 13.77
N VAL A 236 -4.79 12.26 13.47
CA VAL A 236 -4.39 13.55 12.86
C VAL A 236 -5.01 13.71 11.48
N GLY A 237 -4.98 12.66 10.65
CA GLY A 237 -5.58 12.67 9.32
C GLY A 237 -7.08 12.89 9.36
N THR A 238 -7.79 12.20 10.25
CA THR A 238 -9.24 12.40 10.48
C THR A 238 -9.56 13.84 10.89
N PHE A 239 -8.82 14.36 11.86
CA PHE A 239 -9.04 15.71 12.37
C PHE A 239 -8.76 16.79 11.32
N LEU A 240 -7.65 16.69 10.61
CA LEU A 240 -7.30 17.66 9.57
C LEU A 240 -8.24 17.58 8.36
N PHE A 241 -8.59 16.39 7.91
CA PHE A 241 -9.55 16.21 6.82
C PHE A 241 -10.92 16.80 7.20
N PHE A 242 -11.39 16.52 8.42
CA PHE A 242 -12.63 17.11 8.94
C PHE A 242 -12.60 18.63 8.91
N ILE A 243 -11.53 19.28 9.38
CA ILE A 243 -11.45 20.75 9.41
C ILE A 243 -11.38 21.36 8.01
N LEU A 244 -10.56 20.78 7.13
CA LEU A 244 -10.33 21.32 5.79
C LEU A 244 -11.55 21.18 4.89
N GLU A 245 -12.26 20.05 4.96
CA GLU A 245 -13.45 19.81 4.14
C GLU A 245 -14.76 20.32 4.78
N TYR A 246 -14.73 20.73 6.04
CA TYR A 246 -15.94 21.24 6.71
C TYR A 246 -16.63 22.41 5.98
N ARG A 247 -15.88 23.18 5.21
CA ARG A 247 -16.35 24.39 4.53
C ARG A 247 -16.43 24.25 2.99
N TYR A 248 -15.97 23.14 2.40
CA TYR A 248 -15.61 23.17 0.99
C TYR A 248 -16.44 22.26 0.07
N THR A 249 -16.97 21.14 0.52
CA THR A 249 -17.68 20.20 -0.35
C THR A 249 -19.18 20.21 -0.11
N GLY A 250 -19.95 20.49 -1.19
CA GLY A 250 -21.41 20.54 -1.17
C GLY A 250 -22.07 19.25 -0.67
N GLU A 251 -21.51 18.08 -1.02
CA GLU A 251 -22.04 16.78 -0.58
C GLU A 251 -21.88 16.52 0.93
N LEU A 252 -20.87 17.11 1.58
CA LEU A 252 -20.66 16.98 3.02
C LEU A 252 -21.33 18.09 3.83
N THR A 253 -21.72 19.21 3.20
CA THR A 253 -22.34 20.35 3.90
C THR A 253 -23.69 20.01 4.51
N ASP A 254 -24.46 19.11 3.90
CA ASP A 254 -25.79 18.74 4.34
C ASP A 254 -25.80 17.60 5.39
N GLY A 255 -24.64 16.96 5.62
CA GLY A 255 -24.49 15.88 6.58
C GLY A 255 -24.38 16.35 8.05
N SER A 256 -24.84 15.51 8.98
CA SER A 256 -24.60 15.72 10.42
C SER A 256 -23.12 15.69 10.74
N VAL A 257 -22.71 16.33 11.86
CA VAL A 257 -21.32 16.32 12.34
C VAL A 257 -20.77 14.89 12.47
N GLN A 258 -21.61 13.95 12.90
CA GLN A 258 -21.25 12.54 13.03
C GLN A 258 -20.93 11.89 11.66
N GLN A 259 -21.73 12.19 10.64
CA GLN A 259 -21.49 11.68 9.27
C GLN A 259 -20.22 12.24 8.66
N ARG A 260 -19.96 13.54 8.83
CA ARG A 260 -18.71 14.18 8.40
C ARG A 260 -17.50 13.58 9.09
N LEU A 261 -17.59 13.28 10.39
CA LEU A 261 -16.53 12.60 11.13
C LEU A 261 -16.29 11.19 10.60
N LEU A 262 -17.36 10.44 10.28
CA LEU A 262 -17.27 9.12 9.69
C LEU A 262 -16.55 9.12 8.35
N VAL A 263 -16.92 10.04 7.45
CA VAL A 263 -16.27 10.21 6.14
C VAL A 263 -14.80 10.61 6.31
N SER A 264 -14.50 11.55 7.22
CA SER A 264 -13.14 11.99 7.50
C SER A 264 -12.26 10.84 8.05
N PHE A 265 -12.83 9.99 8.92
CA PHE A 265 -12.18 8.80 9.43
C PHE A 265 -11.91 7.78 8.30
N PHE A 266 -12.91 7.55 7.45
CA PHE A 266 -12.78 6.64 6.30
C PHE A 266 -11.66 7.11 5.36
N HIS A 267 -11.66 8.39 4.97
CA HIS A 267 -10.62 8.93 4.10
C HIS A 267 -9.24 8.91 4.76
N SER A 268 -9.15 9.22 6.06
CA SER A 268 -7.88 9.09 6.78
C SER A 268 -7.35 7.65 6.78
N ALA A 269 -8.21 6.65 6.87
CA ALA A 269 -7.83 5.25 6.74
C ALA A 269 -7.44 4.90 5.29
N SER A 270 -8.26 5.32 4.31
CA SER A 270 -8.06 5.02 2.89
C SER A 270 -6.79 5.64 2.31
N LEU A 271 -6.46 6.88 2.69
CA LEU A 271 -5.23 7.58 2.29
C LEU A 271 -3.94 6.83 2.68
N ARG A 272 -4.04 5.88 3.60
CA ARG A 272 -2.92 5.04 3.99
C ARG A 272 -2.78 3.81 3.08
N THR A 273 -2.75 4.07 1.77
CA THR A 273 -2.52 3.12 0.68
C THR A 273 -3.68 2.16 0.39
N ALA A 274 -4.93 2.58 0.57
CA ALA A 274 -6.07 1.71 0.30
C ALA A 274 -6.92 2.10 -0.91
N GLY A 275 -7.05 3.39 -1.23
CA GLY A 275 -7.61 3.87 -2.49
C GLY A 275 -9.13 3.88 -2.62
N PHE A 276 -9.88 3.48 -1.62
CA PHE A 276 -11.33 3.62 -1.64
C PHE A 276 -11.75 5.06 -1.34
N SER A 277 -12.80 5.52 -2.00
CA SER A 277 -13.42 6.83 -1.74
C SER A 277 -14.92 6.69 -1.52
N THR A 278 -15.43 7.43 -0.56
CA THR A 278 -16.87 7.56 -0.28
C THR A 278 -17.41 8.93 -0.67
N VAL A 279 -16.52 9.85 -1.08
CA VAL A 279 -16.86 11.14 -1.70
C VAL A 279 -15.95 11.36 -2.89
N SER A 280 -16.39 12.19 -3.84
CA SER A 280 -15.61 12.50 -5.02
C SER A 280 -14.32 13.24 -4.67
N ILE A 281 -13.19 12.65 -5.03
CA ILE A 281 -11.86 13.25 -4.82
C ILE A 281 -11.57 14.39 -5.82
N THR A 282 -12.29 14.43 -6.94
CA THR A 282 -12.06 15.45 -7.98
C THR A 282 -12.42 16.86 -7.52
N GLY A 283 -13.31 17.00 -6.55
CA GLY A 283 -13.82 18.28 -6.03
C GLY A 283 -13.20 18.76 -4.73
N ILE A 284 -12.19 18.08 -4.17
CA ILE A 284 -11.55 18.48 -2.91
C ILE A 284 -10.73 19.77 -3.05
N SER A 285 -10.58 20.50 -1.94
CA SER A 285 -9.76 21.70 -1.93
C SER A 285 -8.28 21.44 -2.18
N GLY A 286 -7.54 22.42 -2.72
CA GLY A 286 -6.08 22.28 -2.89
C GLY A 286 -5.36 21.99 -1.57
N ALA A 287 -5.83 22.53 -0.45
CA ALA A 287 -5.27 22.25 0.87
C ALA A 287 -5.50 20.78 1.28
N THR A 288 -6.70 20.26 1.03
CA THR A 288 -7.02 18.86 1.30
C THR A 288 -6.24 17.93 0.36
N ALA A 289 -6.07 18.31 -0.92
CA ALA A 289 -5.23 17.55 -1.84
C ALA A 289 -3.77 17.44 -1.35
N LEU A 290 -3.19 18.52 -0.83
CA LEU A 290 -1.86 18.51 -0.22
C LEU A 290 -1.81 17.63 1.04
N LEU A 291 -2.82 17.71 1.91
CA LEU A 291 -2.93 16.82 3.08
C LEU A 291 -3.00 15.34 2.64
N CYS A 292 -3.83 15.04 1.64
CA CYS A 292 -3.94 13.69 1.09
C CYS A 292 -2.59 13.18 0.56
N MET A 293 -1.86 14.00 -0.20
CA MET A 293 -0.54 13.64 -0.71
C MET A 293 0.46 13.35 0.41
N LEU A 294 0.46 14.14 1.50
CA LEU A 294 1.31 13.90 2.67
C LEU A 294 0.96 12.59 3.38
N LEU A 295 -0.32 12.31 3.58
CA LEU A 295 -0.78 11.07 4.23
C LEU A 295 -0.53 9.85 3.35
N MET A 296 -0.71 9.95 2.03
CA MET A 296 -0.36 8.89 1.08
C MET A 296 1.15 8.60 1.07
N PHE A 297 2.00 9.65 1.12
CA PHE A 297 3.45 9.47 1.18
C PHE A 297 3.88 8.67 2.41
N ILE A 298 3.23 8.90 3.57
CA ILE A 298 3.44 8.10 4.78
C ILE A 298 2.49 6.91 4.74
N GLY A 299 2.88 5.88 4.03
CA GLY A 299 2.06 4.70 3.78
C GLY A 299 1.84 3.80 5.00
N ALA A 300 1.84 2.49 4.76
CA ALA A 300 1.53 1.49 5.77
C ALA A 300 2.75 1.04 6.59
N SER A 301 2.51 0.17 7.57
CA SER A 301 3.55 -0.39 8.45
C SER A 301 4.44 -1.41 7.70
N PRO A 302 5.63 -1.72 8.18
CA PRO A 302 6.45 -2.80 7.63
C PRO A 302 5.72 -4.15 7.68
N ASN A 303 5.98 -5.00 6.69
CA ASN A 303 5.36 -6.33 6.56
C ASN A 303 3.83 -6.29 6.52
N SER A 304 3.26 -5.30 5.83
CA SER A 304 1.84 -5.11 5.58
C SER A 304 1.52 -5.23 4.09
N THR A 305 0.25 -5.21 3.76
CA THR A 305 -0.24 -5.17 2.38
C THR A 305 0.04 -3.84 1.69
N GLY A 306 0.10 -2.72 2.43
CA GLY A 306 0.31 -1.39 1.88
C GLY A 306 1.78 -1.06 1.60
N SER A 307 2.01 -0.05 0.78
CA SER A 307 3.31 0.43 0.30
C SER A 307 3.70 1.81 0.88
N GLY A 308 4.34 2.66 0.10
CA GLY A 308 4.78 3.99 0.54
C GLY A 308 5.94 3.97 1.54
N ILE A 309 6.28 5.14 2.07
CA ILE A 309 7.26 5.27 3.17
C ILE A 309 6.66 4.68 4.43
N LYS A 310 7.33 3.68 5.01
CA LYS A 310 6.79 2.92 6.14
C LYS A 310 6.59 3.80 7.38
N THR A 311 5.53 3.53 8.15
CA THR A 311 5.23 4.25 9.40
C THR A 311 6.40 4.27 10.36
N THR A 312 7.18 3.18 10.45
CA THR A 312 8.39 3.12 11.28
C THR A 312 9.50 4.03 10.76
N THR A 313 9.66 4.17 9.43
CA THR A 313 10.62 5.09 8.81
C THR A 313 10.29 6.53 9.20
N PHE A 314 9.02 6.93 9.04
CA PHE A 314 8.54 8.25 9.47
C PHE A 314 8.75 8.48 10.97
N GLY A 315 8.38 7.49 11.81
CA GLY A 315 8.55 7.58 13.25
C GLY A 315 10.01 7.72 13.68
N ILE A 316 10.96 7.01 13.02
CA ILE A 316 12.39 7.13 13.29
C ILE A 316 12.90 8.52 12.90
N LEU A 317 12.46 9.07 11.77
CA LEU A 317 12.81 10.43 11.35
C LEU A 317 12.30 11.46 12.35
N TYR A 318 11.05 11.37 12.76
CA TYR A 318 10.47 12.26 13.76
C TYR A 318 11.25 12.22 15.09
N LEU A 319 11.54 11.01 15.60
CA LEU A 319 12.33 10.85 16.84
C LEU A 319 13.76 11.36 16.70
N GLY A 320 14.39 11.16 15.55
CA GLY A 320 15.75 11.65 15.27
C GLY A 320 15.82 13.17 15.25
N VAL A 321 14.91 13.83 14.51
CA VAL A 321 14.80 15.29 14.48
C VAL A 321 14.54 15.84 15.89
N ARG A 322 13.57 15.27 16.62
CA ARG A 322 13.29 15.67 18.00
C ARG A 322 14.51 15.51 18.91
N THR A 323 15.27 14.42 18.76
CA THR A 323 16.48 14.15 19.54
C THR A 323 17.54 15.20 19.27
N SER A 324 17.74 15.59 18.00
CA SER A 324 18.68 16.64 17.58
C SER A 324 18.26 18.01 18.12
N LEU A 325 16.99 18.38 18.02
CA LEU A 325 16.45 19.65 18.54
C LEU A 325 16.61 19.76 20.08
N LEU A 326 16.49 18.65 20.79
CA LEU A 326 16.68 18.59 22.23
C LEU A 326 18.13 18.36 22.67
N ASN A 327 19.09 18.37 21.75
CA ASN A 327 20.52 18.10 21.99
C ASN A 327 20.79 16.81 22.78
N LYS A 328 19.95 15.78 22.57
CA LYS A 328 20.12 14.49 23.23
C LYS A 328 21.13 13.62 22.45
N ARG A 329 21.94 12.86 23.20
CA ARG A 329 22.96 11.97 22.63
C ARG A 329 22.41 10.77 21.88
N TYR A 330 21.22 10.26 22.29
CA TYR A 330 20.66 9.01 21.77
C TYR A 330 19.20 9.19 21.39
N ILE A 331 18.79 8.53 20.30
CA ILE A 331 17.39 8.39 19.93
C ILE A 331 16.79 7.30 20.84
N GLU A 332 15.74 7.64 21.61
CA GLU A 332 15.15 6.74 22.58
C GLU A 332 13.64 6.56 22.35
N TYR A 333 13.21 5.30 22.43
CA TYR A 333 11.79 4.93 22.40
C TYR A 333 11.54 3.75 23.35
N SER A 334 10.52 3.82 24.20
CA SER A 334 10.11 2.75 25.14
C SER A 334 11.28 2.17 25.95
N LYS A 335 12.14 3.03 26.52
CA LYS A 335 13.34 2.68 27.30
C LYS A 335 14.40 1.89 26.50
N ARG A 336 14.40 2.01 25.17
CA ARG A 336 15.40 1.40 24.28
C ARG A 336 16.04 2.44 23.39
N ARG A 337 17.29 2.22 23.01
CA ARG A 337 18.05 3.08 22.09
C ARG A 337 17.85 2.63 20.65
N ILE A 338 17.60 3.60 19.77
CA ILE A 338 17.59 3.42 18.32
C ILE A 338 18.92 3.95 17.77
N SER A 339 19.58 3.20 16.89
CA SER A 339 20.86 3.60 16.34
C SER A 339 20.71 4.75 15.33
N TRP A 340 21.68 5.69 15.30
CA TRP A 340 21.76 6.73 14.29
C TRP A 340 21.90 6.17 12.86
N GLN A 341 22.44 4.96 12.72
CA GLN A 341 22.48 4.27 11.42
C GLN A 341 21.09 4.02 10.84
N LEU A 342 20.09 3.70 11.68
CA LEU A 342 18.70 3.55 11.24
C LEU A 342 18.09 4.90 10.82
N PHE A 343 18.42 5.98 11.53
CA PHE A 343 18.03 7.34 11.14
C PHE A 343 18.62 7.70 9.78
N ASN A 344 19.92 7.48 9.56
CA ASN A 344 20.58 7.76 8.29
C ASN A 344 19.95 6.95 7.14
N LYS A 345 19.67 5.66 7.35
CA LYS A 345 18.95 4.83 6.36
C LYS A 345 17.54 5.38 6.07
N ALA A 346 16.80 5.81 7.09
CA ALA A 346 15.48 6.39 6.94
C ALA A 346 15.52 7.71 6.15
N SER A 347 16.49 8.60 6.47
CA SER A 347 16.70 9.86 5.75
C SER A 347 17.05 9.64 4.29
N THR A 348 17.98 8.71 4.00
CA THR A 348 18.36 8.34 2.63
C THR A 348 17.16 7.84 1.84
N LEU A 349 16.32 6.99 2.46
CA LEU A 349 15.10 6.45 1.83
C LEU A 349 14.12 7.55 1.42
N VAL A 350 13.85 8.50 2.33
CA VAL A 350 12.94 9.61 2.07
C VAL A 350 13.52 10.55 1.02
N PHE A 351 14.82 10.83 1.07
CA PHE A 351 15.49 11.68 0.08
C PHE A 351 15.39 11.08 -1.33
N ILE A 352 15.68 9.77 -1.49
CA ILE A 352 15.59 9.09 -2.78
C ILE A 352 14.13 9.10 -3.29
N ALA A 353 13.16 8.81 -2.42
CA ALA A 353 11.75 8.80 -2.78
C ALA A 353 11.28 10.18 -3.24
N PHE A 354 11.60 11.22 -2.49
CA PHE A 354 11.25 12.61 -2.83
C PHE A 354 11.89 13.06 -4.14
N SER A 355 13.18 12.79 -4.32
CA SER A 355 13.89 13.13 -5.56
C SER A 355 13.29 12.42 -6.77
N TYR A 356 12.95 11.13 -6.64
CA TYR A 356 12.28 10.37 -7.69
C TYR A 356 10.94 11.01 -8.07
N ILE A 357 10.09 11.29 -7.08
CA ILE A 357 8.77 11.90 -7.30
C ILE A 357 8.92 13.26 -8.02
N MET A 358 9.86 14.10 -7.58
CA MET A 358 10.07 15.40 -8.22
C MET A 358 10.51 15.28 -9.68
N ILE A 359 11.44 14.37 -9.99
CA ILE A 359 11.90 14.13 -11.37
C ILE A 359 10.74 13.62 -12.23
N MET A 360 9.97 12.64 -11.77
CA MET A 360 8.85 12.08 -12.53
C MET A 360 7.71 13.10 -12.69
N ALA A 361 7.46 13.97 -11.70
CA ALA A 361 6.49 15.05 -11.81
C ALA A 361 6.87 16.03 -12.92
N ILE A 362 8.13 16.45 -13.00
CA ILE A 362 8.63 17.34 -14.08
C ILE A 362 8.41 16.67 -15.44
N LEU A 363 8.72 15.38 -15.57
CA LEU A 363 8.53 14.66 -16.84
C LEU A 363 7.07 14.55 -17.22
N MET A 364 6.17 14.22 -16.27
CA MET A 364 4.72 14.17 -16.56
C MET A 364 4.17 15.54 -16.94
N MET A 365 4.54 16.61 -16.24
CA MET A 365 4.14 17.98 -16.59
C MET A 365 4.71 18.44 -17.95
N TYR A 366 5.83 17.87 -18.38
CA TYR A 366 6.37 18.13 -19.72
C TYR A 366 5.53 17.47 -20.82
N PHE A 367 5.05 16.25 -20.61
CA PHE A 367 4.22 15.53 -21.59
C PHE A 367 2.76 16.01 -21.59
N ASP A 368 2.21 16.37 -20.43
CA ASP A 368 0.80 16.78 -20.24
C ASP A 368 0.72 18.23 -19.75
N ARG A 369 1.16 19.18 -20.61
CA ARG A 369 1.27 20.62 -20.29
C ARG A 369 -0.08 21.31 -20.04
N ASP A 370 -1.17 20.72 -20.53
CA ASP A 370 -2.55 21.21 -20.38
C ASP A 370 -3.17 20.83 -19.02
N LYS A 371 -2.52 19.97 -18.26
CA LYS A 371 -3.05 19.46 -16.99
C LYS A 371 -2.61 20.30 -15.79
N GLU A 372 -3.49 20.40 -14.80
CA GLU A 372 -3.19 21.11 -13.56
C GLU A 372 -2.05 20.43 -12.77
N PRO A 373 -0.97 21.16 -12.40
CA PRO A 373 0.18 20.58 -11.71
C PRO A 373 -0.17 19.84 -10.42
N ILE A 374 -1.17 20.31 -9.66
CA ILE A 374 -1.57 19.68 -8.40
C ILE A 374 -2.20 18.30 -8.64
N LYS A 375 -2.99 18.16 -9.71
CA LYS A 375 -3.61 16.88 -10.08
C LYS A 375 -2.55 15.89 -10.55
N VAL A 376 -1.57 16.35 -11.36
CA VAL A 376 -0.44 15.51 -11.81
C VAL A 376 0.38 15.01 -10.63
N LEU A 377 0.71 15.88 -9.67
CA LEU A 377 1.39 15.49 -8.44
C LEU A 377 0.58 14.50 -7.60
N PHE A 378 -0.72 14.69 -7.52
CA PHE A 378 -1.63 13.81 -6.78
C PHE A 378 -1.62 12.39 -7.36
N GLU A 379 -1.79 12.24 -8.70
CA GLU A 379 -1.73 10.95 -9.39
C GLU A 379 -0.38 10.26 -9.17
N LEU A 380 0.71 10.99 -9.28
CA LEU A 380 2.06 10.46 -9.11
C LEU A 380 2.32 10.02 -7.66
N MET A 381 1.87 10.82 -6.67
CA MET A 381 1.94 10.46 -5.26
C MET A 381 1.10 9.23 -4.96
N SER A 382 -0.10 9.15 -5.52
CA SER A 382 -0.98 7.99 -5.41
C SER A 382 -0.34 6.74 -6.01
N ALA A 383 0.28 6.85 -7.19
CA ALA A 383 1.00 5.75 -7.82
C ALA A 383 2.22 5.30 -6.99
N PHE A 384 3.04 6.24 -6.49
CA PHE A 384 4.23 5.94 -5.69
C PHE A 384 3.89 5.27 -4.36
N SER A 385 2.88 5.78 -3.68
CA SER A 385 2.41 5.17 -2.42
C SER A 385 1.58 3.91 -2.65
N THR A 386 1.23 3.61 -3.91
CA THR A 386 0.24 2.58 -4.29
C THR A 386 -1.07 2.76 -3.53
N CYS A 387 -1.57 3.99 -3.50
CA CYS A 387 -2.81 4.33 -2.81
C CYS A 387 -4.04 4.08 -3.68
N GLY A 388 -4.01 4.53 -4.94
CA GLY A 388 -5.11 4.31 -5.89
C GLY A 388 -6.17 5.40 -5.95
N LEU A 389 -6.12 6.40 -5.08
CA LEU A 389 -6.99 7.58 -5.21
C LEU A 389 -6.57 8.40 -6.43
N SER A 390 -7.55 8.88 -7.19
CA SER A 390 -7.35 9.69 -8.38
C SER A 390 -8.19 10.96 -8.33
N MET A 391 -7.64 12.06 -8.84
CA MET A 391 -8.39 13.28 -9.11
C MET A 391 -9.01 13.26 -10.52
N GLY A 392 -9.24 12.06 -11.09
CA GLY A 392 -9.87 11.86 -12.39
C GLY A 392 -8.94 12.06 -13.58
N LEU A 393 -7.62 12.10 -13.36
CA LEU A 393 -6.67 12.38 -14.41
C LEU A 393 -6.12 11.12 -15.11
N THR A 394 -6.07 9.98 -14.42
CA THR A 394 -5.36 8.75 -14.86
C THR A 394 -5.72 8.33 -16.29
N SER A 395 -7.01 8.30 -16.64
CA SER A 395 -7.49 7.90 -17.98
C SER A 395 -7.25 8.96 -19.06
N SER A 396 -7.11 10.23 -18.67
CA SER A 396 -6.94 11.37 -19.60
C SER A 396 -5.48 11.80 -19.80
N LEU A 397 -4.53 11.13 -19.13
CA LEU A 397 -3.10 11.36 -19.31
C LEU A 397 -2.60 10.79 -20.64
N SER A 398 -1.57 11.39 -21.18
CA SER A 398 -0.85 10.87 -22.34
C SER A 398 -0.21 9.50 -22.05
N THR A 399 -0.03 8.67 -23.08
CA THR A 399 0.59 7.33 -22.93
C THR A 399 1.97 7.38 -22.24
N PRO A 400 2.88 8.34 -22.52
CA PRO A 400 4.13 8.45 -21.78
C PRO A 400 3.93 8.67 -20.28
N SER A 401 2.98 9.53 -19.88
CA SER A 401 2.66 9.76 -18.47
C SER A 401 2.02 8.53 -17.80
N GLN A 402 1.17 7.80 -18.50
CA GLN A 402 0.63 6.52 -18.00
C GLN A 402 1.73 5.47 -17.80
N VAL A 403 2.74 5.42 -18.68
CA VAL A 403 3.94 4.56 -18.50
C VAL A 403 4.74 4.99 -17.27
N ILE A 404 4.90 6.29 -17.03
CA ILE A 404 5.54 6.80 -15.81
C ILE A 404 4.78 6.34 -14.56
N LEU A 405 3.44 6.43 -14.56
CA LEU A 405 2.61 5.92 -13.45
C LEU A 405 2.80 4.41 -13.24
N LEU A 406 2.82 3.62 -14.33
CA LEU A 406 3.02 2.17 -14.28
C LEU A 406 4.36 1.82 -13.62
N ILE A 407 5.45 2.46 -14.05
CA ILE A 407 6.78 2.29 -13.45
C ILE A 407 6.75 2.73 -11.98
N THR A 408 6.09 3.83 -11.67
CA THR A 408 6.01 4.38 -10.32
C THR A 408 5.25 3.46 -9.37
N MET A 409 4.12 2.85 -9.80
CA MET A 409 3.39 1.84 -9.03
C MET A 409 4.28 0.64 -8.70
N PHE A 410 5.03 0.16 -9.70
CA PHE A 410 5.97 -0.94 -9.50
C PHE A 410 7.09 -0.60 -8.52
N LEU A 411 7.72 0.59 -8.66
CA LEU A 411 8.75 1.09 -7.75
C LEU A 411 8.22 1.26 -6.32
N GLY A 412 7.02 1.80 -6.17
CA GLY A 412 6.36 1.97 -4.88
C GLY A 412 6.13 0.64 -4.17
N ARG A 413 5.71 -0.40 -4.90
CA ARG A 413 5.43 -1.73 -4.34
C ARG A 413 6.70 -2.48 -3.93
N VAL A 414 7.69 -2.53 -4.80
CA VAL A 414 8.98 -3.21 -4.54
C VAL A 414 9.78 -2.46 -3.46
N GLY A 415 9.61 -1.15 -3.40
CA GLY A 415 10.32 -0.24 -2.51
C GLY A 415 11.64 0.29 -3.12
N PRO A 416 11.88 1.61 -3.01
CA PRO A 416 13.03 2.25 -3.64
C PRO A 416 14.38 1.69 -3.15
N LEU A 417 14.48 1.32 -1.87
CA LEU A 417 15.70 0.74 -1.32
C LEU A 417 16.02 -0.63 -1.92
N THR A 418 15.01 -1.48 -2.13
CA THR A 418 15.18 -2.81 -2.73
C THR A 418 15.78 -2.70 -4.13
N ILE A 419 15.32 -1.72 -4.91
CA ILE A 419 15.81 -1.48 -6.27
C ILE A 419 17.25 -0.98 -6.23
N VAL A 420 17.56 0.01 -5.39
CA VAL A 420 18.95 0.49 -5.22
C VAL A 420 19.88 -0.65 -4.82
N LEU A 421 19.47 -1.50 -3.87
CA LEU A 421 20.27 -2.62 -3.41
C LEU A 421 20.41 -3.75 -4.45
N ALA A 422 19.41 -3.93 -5.33
CA ALA A 422 19.51 -4.90 -6.42
C ALA A 422 20.62 -4.56 -7.44
N PHE A 423 20.86 -3.26 -7.67
CA PHE A 423 21.90 -2.75 -8.58
C PHE A 423 23.20 -2.38 -7.86
N SER A 424 23.21 -2.33 -6.54
CA SER A 424 24.41 -2.01 -5.76
C SER A 424 25.33 -3.23 -5.68
N ARG A 425 26.56 -3.08 -6.16
CA ARG A 425 27.63 -4.06 -5.89
C ARG A 425 28.23 -3.78 -4.52
N GLU A 426 28.43 -4.81 -3.70
CA GLU A 426 29.21 -4.69 -2.47
C GLU A 426 30.60 -4.14 -2.82
N ARG A 427 30.84 -2.87 -2.52
CA ARG A 427 32.20 -2.32 -2.56
C ARG A 427 32.90 -2.71 -1.28
N ASN A 428 34.05 -3.36 -1.40
CA ASN A 428 34.96 -3.53 -0.27
C ASN A 428 35.24 -2.18 0.37
N VAL A 429 34.80 -2.00 1.61
CA VAL A 429 35.11 -0.80 2.38
C VAL A 429 36.63 -0.71 2.48
N GLY A 430 37.21 0.34 1.93
CA GLY A 430 38.64 0.57 1.97
C GLY A 430 39.17 0.53 3.41
N LYS A 431 40.34 -0.06 3.60
CA LYS A 431 40.96 -0.23 4.92
C LYS A 431 41.47 1.10 5.53
N TYR A 432 41.27 2.22 4.85
CA TYR A 432 41.73 3.54 5.28
C TYR A 432 40.57 4.50 5.52
N LYS A 433 40.77 5.47 6.41
CA LYS A 433 39.83 6.57 6.69
C LYS A 433 40.50 7.88 6.28
N TYR A 434 39.74 8.71 5.55
CA TYR A 434 40.21 10.09 5.28
C TYR A 434 40.17 10.94 6.56
N PRO A 435 40.98 11.99 6.65
CA PRO A 435 40.89 13.00 7.71
C PRO A 435 39.51 13.60 7.77
N LYS A 436 39.08 14.01 8.97
CA LYS A 436 37.80 14.72 9.14
C LYS A 436 37.96 16.18 8.75
N GLU A 437 37.06 16.67 7.95
CA GLU A 437 36.96 18.10 7.59
C GLU A 437 35.59 18.63 8.06
N ASN A 438 35.58 19.89 8.49
CA ASN A 438 34.35 20.56 8.93
C ASN A 438 33.78 21.39 7.77
N ILE A 439 32.57 21.09 7.35
CA ILE A 439 31.82 21.85 6.36
C ILE A 439 30.72 22.62 7.10
N LEU A 440 30.62 23.91 6.80
CA LEU A 440 29.57 24.76 7.38
C LEU A 440 28.20 24.32 6.85
N ILE A 441 27.27 24.13 7.77
CA ILE A 441 25.86 23.87 7.49
C ILE A 441 25.11 25.11 7.92
N GLY A 442 24.29 25.70 7.03
CA GLY A 442 23.54 26.93 7.24
C GLY A 442 22.52 26.89 8.37
#